data_8d9ee794f4c3a21b80130832d3b47d70
#
_entry.id   8d9ee794f4c3a21b80130832d3b47d70
#
_cell.length_a   1.000
_cell.length_b   1.000
_cell.length_c   1.000
_cell.angle_alpha   90.00
_cell.angle_beta   90.00
_cell.angle_gamma   90.00
#
_symmetry.space_group_name_H-M   'P 1'
#
loop_
_entity.id
_entity.type
_entity.pdbx_description
1 polymer ?
#
loop_
_entity_poly.entity_id
_entity_poly.type
_entity_poly.pdbx_seq_one_letter_code
_entity_poly.pdbx_strand_id
1 'polypeptide(L)'
;MLPILGALVLQAAYGAVDLLVVGRFGSTSGLSAVSTGSQVLNLVTFVVTQFAMGITVLIARYLGEKKPEQIGSVIGGGVVVFAIISAVLFIVMVAFARPISILMQAPTEALDLTASYVRICGGGIFFIVAYNLLSAIFRGLGDSKSPLLFVLVACIVNIFGDLLLVAGLHMDAAGAAIATVCAQAVSVVCAIYILLKKNLSFQIQRSDFRINSQCRKFLGIGLPLALQEFLTQVSFLALCAFVNRLGLEASSGYGVACKIVNFAMLIPSSLMQSMASFVSQNVGANNHKRARHALFTGIEIGLFFGCIVFVLVIFKGDLLAGFFSADPAVVQNGFDYLKGFAPETIVTAILFSMIGYFNGNNQTVWVMIQGLVQTLLVRLPMSYYMSIQPNASLTKIGLAAPTSTAVGIVLNILFFLYFTKKNKEKSFS
;
A
#
# COMPACT_ATOMS: atom_id res chain seq x y z
N MET A 1 -11.17 -7.93 -8.26
CA MET A 1 -11.27 -6.92 -7.20
C MET A 1 -11.52 -7.56 -5.83
N LEU A 2 -12.64 -8.24 -5.58
CA LEU A 2 -12.99 -8.77 -4.25
C LEU A 2 -11.88 -9.61 -3.56
N PRO A 3 -11.18 -10.55 -4.24
CA PRO A 3 -10.11 -11.28 -3.58
C PRO A 3 -8.91 -10.39 -3.19
N ILE A 4 -8.61 -9.34 -3.97
CA ILE A 4 -7.55 -8.40 -3.63
C ILE A 4 -7.97 -7.56 -2.42
N LEU A 5 -9.21 -7.07 -2.38
CA LEU A 5 -9.76 -6.38 -1.23
C LEU A 5 -9.71 -7.26 0.03
N GLY A 6 -10.15 -8.53 -0.09
CA GLY A 6 -10.07 -9.48 1.02
C GLY A 6 -8.64 -9.69 1.54
N ALA A 7 -7.65 -9.77 0.66
CA ALA A 7 -6.25 -9.86 1.04
C ALA A 7 -5.76 -8.60 1.80
N LEU A 8 -6.13 -7.41 1.32
CA LEU A 8 -5.77 -6.15 1.98
C LEU A 8 -6.45 -6.01 3.35
N VAL A 9 -7.73 -6.39 3.46
CA VAL A 9 -8.46 -6.39 4.74
C VAL A 9 -7.81 -7.36 5.74
N LEU A 10 -7.46 -8.58 5.31
CA LEU A 10 -6.75 -9.53 6.18
C LEU A 10 -5.39 -9.01 6.63
N GLN A 11 -4.63 -8.35 5.73
CA GLN A 11 -3.36 -7.72 6.10
C GLN A 11 -3.55 -6.60 7.14
N ALA A 12 -4.56 -5.75 6.97
CA ALA A 12 -4.87 -4.71 7.95
C ALA A 12 -5.34 -5.31 9.29
N ALA A 13 -6.10 -6.42 9.23
CA ALA A 13 -6.64 -7.09 10.41
C ALA A 13 -5.53 -7.72 11.26
N TYR A 14 -4.58 -8.47 10.67
CA TYR A 14 -3.54 -9.08 11.47
C TYR A 14 -2.60 -8.03 12.09
N GLY A 15 -2.28 -6.94 11.39
CA GLY A 15 -1.52 -5.83 11.98
C GLY A 15 -2.25 -5.15 13.15
N ALA A 16 -3.59 -5.12 13.15
CA ALA A 16 -4.37 -4.67 14.29
C ALA A 16 -4.34 -5.69 15.44
N VAL A 17 -4.34 -7.00 15.14
CA VAL A 17 -4.26 -8.06 16.14
C VAL A 17 -2.90 -8.06 16.84
N ASP A 18 -1.79 -7.87 16.13
CA ASP A 18 -0.45 -7.70 16.73
C ASP A 18 -0.49 -6.64 17.85
N LEU A 19 -1.06 -5.46 17.55
CA LEU A 19 -1.19 -4.37 18.52
C LEU A 19 -2.11 -4.72 19.69
N LEU A 20 -3.20 -5.44 19.44
CA LEU A 20 -4.15 -5.86 20.48
C LEU A 20 -3.51 -6.88 21.42
N VAL A 21 -2.78 -7.87 20.89
CA VAL A 21 -2.14 -8.91 21.70
C VAL A 21 -1.00 -8.32 22.53
N VAL A 22 -0.14 -7.49 21.92
CA VAL A 22 0.93 -6.82 22.68
C VAL A 22 0.36 -5.82 23.69
N GLY A 23 -0.71 -5.09 23.35
CA GLY A 23 -1.36 -4.16 24.26
C GLY A 23 -2.01 -4.84 25.47
N ARG A 24 -2.46 -6.09 25.34
CA ARG A 24 -3.12 -6.84 26.43
C ARG A 24 -2.16 -7.68 27.27
N PHE A 25 -1.13 -8.24 26.67
CA PHE A 25 -0.24 -9.21 27.29
C PHE A 25 1.22 -8.75 27.39
N GLY A 26 1.60 -7.71 26.66
CA GLY A 26 2.93 -7.11 26.67
C GLY A 26 3.03 -5.89 27.59
N SER A 27 4.19 -5.24 27.54
CA SER A 27 4.45 -3.99 28.26
C SER A 27 3.95 -2.76 27.48
N THR A 28 3.75 -1.63 28.18
CA THR A 28 3.42 -0.35 27.55
C THR A 28 4.51 0.10 26.57
N SER A 29 5.78 -0.12 26.94
CA SER A 29 6.93 0.14 26.07
C SER A 29 6.95 -0.78 24.85
N GLY A 30 6.57 -2.06 25.02
CA GLY A 30 6.40 -3.02 23.93
C GLY A 30 5.31 -2.63 22.95
N LEU A 31 4.15 -2.20 23.44
CA LEU A 31 3.07 -1.68 22.60
C LEU A 31 3.51 -0.46 21.77
N SER A 32 4.23 0.48 22.40
CA SER A 32 4.80 1.63 21.72
C SER A 32 5.84 1.20 20.66
N ALA A 33 6.67 0.20 20.99
CA ALA A 33 7.67 -0.34 20.09
C ALA A 33 7.05 -1.00 18.84
N VAL A 34 6.02 -1.84 19.01
CA VAL A 34 5.29 -2.45 17.89
C VAL A 34 4.59 -1.40 17.07
N SER A 35 3.95 -0.41 17.69
CA SER A 35 3.26 0.68 16.99
C SER A 35 4.22 1.48 16.10
N THR A 36 5.40 1.85 16.62
CA THR A 36 6.39 2.64 15.86
C THR A 36 7.14 1.77 14.84
N GLY A 37 7.55 0.55 15.25
CA GLY A 37 8.27 -0.38 14.38
C GLY A 37 7.43 -0.86 13.19
N SER A 38 6.13 -1.08 13.39
CA SER A 38 5.21 -1.46 12.30
C SER A 38 5.02 -0.35 11.27
N GLN A 39 5.14 0.93 11.64
CA GLN A 39 5.12 2.04 10.68
C GLN A 39 6.31 1.96 9.72
N VAL A 40 7.51 1.64 10.22
CA VAL A 40 8.70 1.41 9.37
C VAL A 40 8.45 0.25 8.42
N LEU A 41 7.94 -0.85 8.94
CA LEU A 41 7.65 -2.05 8.13
C LEU A 41 6.59 -1.76 7.06
N ASN A 42 5.55 -1.02 7.40
CA ASN A 42 4.48 -0.62 6.47
C ASN A 42 5.03 0.27 5.34
N LEU A 43 5.88 1.25 5.66
CA LEU A 43 6.53 2.10 4.65
C LEU A 43 7.32 1.25 3.64
N VAL A 44 8.17 0.35 4.14
CA VAL A 44 8.95 -0.56 3.28
C VAL A 44 8.03 -1.45 2.45
N THR A 45 7.01 -2.04 3.07
CA THR A 45 6.05 -2.93 2.39
C THR A 45 5.27 -2.21 1.29
N PHE A 46 4.79 -0.99 1.53
CA PHE A 46 4.08 -0.20 0.52
C PHE A 46 4.98 0.14 -0.68
N VAL A 47 6.21 0.59 -0.42
CA VAL A 47 7.18 0.89 -1.49
C VAL A 47 7.49 -0.37 -2.30
N VAL A 48 7.75 -1.51 -1.66
CA VAL A 48 8.01 -2.78 -2.34
C VAL A 48 6.79 -3.26 -3.13
N THR A 49 5.58 -3.09 -2.60
CA THR A 49 4.33 -3.46 -3.29
C THR A 49 4.15 -2.64 -4.57
N GLN A 50 4.38 -1.33 -4.52
CA GLN A 50 4.29 -0.47 -5.70
C GLN A 50 5.41 -0.78 -6.71
N PHE A 51 6.60 -1.10 -6.24
CA PHE A 51 7.67 -1.56 -7.11
C PHE A 51 7.32 -2.89 -7.81
N ALA A 52 6.70 -3.82 -7.08
CA ALA A 52 6.25 -5.11 -7.61
C ALA A 52 5.10 -4.97 -8.64
N MET A 53 4.38 -3.83 -8.66
CA MET A 53 3.37 -3.54 -9.68
C MET A 53 3.96 -3.60 -11.09
N GLY A 54 5.25 -3.25 -11.27
CA GLY A 54 5.95 -3.39 -12.54
C GLY A 54 5.94 -4.83 -13.08
N ILE A 55 6.15 -5.81 -12.20
CA ILE A 55 6.05 -7.25 -12.54
C ILE A 55 4.62 -7.61 -12.93
N THR A 56 3.62 -7.19 -12.12
CA THR A 56 2.20 -7.45 -12.40
C THR A 56 1.79 -6.95 -13.78
N VAL A 57 2.11 -5.69 -14.10
CA VAL A 57 1.76 -5.05 -15.37
C VAL A 57 2.44 -5.74 -16.55
N LEU A 58 3.72 -6.08 -16.42
CA LEU A 58 4.48 -6.69 -17.52
C LEU A 58 4.03 -8.13 -17.80
N ILE A 59 3.81 -8.94 -16.75
CA ILE A 59 3.28 -10.31 -16.91
C ILE A 59 1.88 -10.27 -17.53
N ALA A 60 0.97 -9.41 -17.01
CA ALA A 60 -0.37 -9.28 -17.56
C ALA A 60 -0.35 -8.86 -19.05
N ARG A 61 0.58 -7.98 -19.43
CA ARG A 61 0.77 -7.58 -20.82
C ARG A 61 1.18 -8.74 -21.71
N TYR A 62 2.22 -9.50 -21.34
CA TYR A 62 2.68 -10.64 -22.12
C TYR A 62 1.63 -11.76 -22.20
N LEU A 63 0.85 -11.93 -21.15
CA LEU A 63 -0.29 -12.85 -21.20
C LEU A 63 -1.33 -12.41 -22.26
N GLY A 64 -1.62 -11.10 -22.33
CA GLY A 64 -2.50 -10.53 -23.36
C GLY A 64 -1.92 -10.62 -24.76
N GLU A 65 -0.61 -10.39 -24.93
CA GLU A 65 0.10 -10.50 -26.20
C GLU A 65 0.28 -11.95 -26.67
N LYS A 66 -0.11 -12.95 -25.86
CA LYS A 66 0.11 -14.38 -26.10
C LYS A 66 1.60 -14.74 -26.30
N LYS A 67 2.46 -14.12 -25.48
CA LYS A 67 3.92 -14.36 -25.44
C LYS A 67 4.34 -14.99 -24.11
N PRO A 68 3.89 -16.22 -23.80
CA PRO A 68 4.16 -16.85 -22.52
C PRO A 68 5.66 -17.09 -22.27
N GLU A 69 6.46 -17.26 -23.31
CA GLU A 69 7.91 -17.43 -23.23
C GLU A 69 8.65 -16.25 -22.57
N GLN A 70 8.07 -15.04 -22.63
CA GLN A 70 8.66 -13.86 -22.00
C GLN A 70 8.38 -13.81 -20.49
N ILE A 71 7.34 -14.49 -20.02
CA ILE A 71 6.91 -14.46 -18.62
C ILE A 71 7.97 -15.12 -17.73
N GLY A 72 8.56 -16.24 -18.16
CA GLY A 72 9.64 -16.90 -17.42
C GLY A 72 10.81 -15.96 -17.15
N SER A 73 11.24 -15.22 -18.17
CA SER A 73 12.33 -14.24 -18.05
C SER A 73 11.97 -13.02 -17.18
N VAL A 74 10.69 -12.61 -17.13
CA VAL A 74 10.22 -11.57 -16.20
C VAL A 74 10.29 -12.06 -14.76
N ILE A 75 9.85 -13.30 -14.51
CA ILE A 75 9.86 -13.90 -13.17
C ILE A 75 11.30 -14.12 -12.70
N GLY A 76 12.15 -14.74 -13.52
CA GLY A 76 13.54 -15.01 -13.18
C GLY A 76 14.33 -13.73 -12.91
N GLY A 77 14.24 -12.74 -13.80
CA GLY A 77 14.84 -11.42 -13.59
C GLY A 77 14.26 -10.70 -12.37
N GLY A 78 12.95 -10.84 -12.13
CA GLY A 78 12.26 -10.33 -10.96
C GLY A 78 12.85 -10.89 -9.66
N VAL A 79 13.04 -12.22 -9.58
CA VAL A 79 13.65 -12.87 -8.41
C VAL A 79 15.03 -12.31 -8.11
N VAL A 80 15.88 -12.12 -9.14
CA VAL A 80 17.22 -11.56 -8.94
C VAL A 80 17.17 -10.12 -8.43
N VAL A 81 16.37 -9.26 -9.05
CA VAL A 81 16.27 -7.84 -8.66
C VAL A 81 15.69 -7.72 -7.25
N PHE A 82 14.63 -8.47 -6.94
CA PHE A 82 14.01 -8.43 -5.60
C PHE A 82 14.92 -9.06 -4.52
N ALA A 83 15.76 -10.03 -4.86
CA ALA A 83 16.80 -10.52 -3.97
C ALA A 83 17.85 -9.45 -3.64
N ILE A 84 18.26 -8.65 -4.64
CA ILE A 84 19.16 -7.50 -4.42
C ILE A 84 18.50 -6.46 -3.54
N ILE A 85 17.24 -6.09 -3.80
CA ILE A 85 16.47 -5.15 -2.98
C ILE A 85 16.35 -5.67 -1.54
N SER A 86 16.06 -6.97 -1.36
CA SER A 86 15.99 -7.59 -0.04
C SER A 86 17.32 -7.49 0.70
N ALA A 87 18.44 -7.73 0.03
CA ALA A 87 19.77 -7.63 0.63
C ALA A 87 20.09 -6.19 1.07
N VAL A 88 19.74 -5.19 0.24
CA VAL A 88 19.90 -3.77 0.60
C VAL A 88 19.02 -3.41 1.78
N LEU A 89 17.74 -3.78 1.77
CA LEU A 89 16.81 -3.52 2.86
C LEU A 89 17.22 -4.24 4.15
N PHE A 90 17.72 -5.47 4.05
CA PHE A 90 18.29 -6.20 5.19
C PHE A 90 19.41 -5.40 5.85
N ILE A 91 20.40 -4.95 5.06
CA ILE A 91 21.52 -4.16 5.58
C ILE A 91 21.00 -2.88 6.23
N VAL A 92 20.10 -2.15 5.57
CA VAL A 92 19.55 -0.89 6.08
C VAL A 92 18.78 -1.11 7.37
N MET A 93 17.84 -2.07 7.41
CA MET A 93 17.00 -2.28 8.57
C MET A 93 17.74 -2.90 9.76
N VAL A 94 18.72 -3.77 9.51
CA VAL A 94 19.48 -4.42 10.60
C VAL A 94 20.59 -3.52 11.14
N ALA A 95 21.39 -2.91 10.24
CA ALA A 95 22.52 -2.07 10.65
C ALA A 95 22.07 -0.70 11.20
N PHE A 96 21.00 -0.12 10.63
CA PHE A 96 20.50 1.20 11.00
C PHE A 96 19.20 1.15 11.83
N ALA A 97 18.85 0.01 12.44
CA ALA A 97 17.63 -0.14 13.23
C ALA A 97 17.46 0.96 14.27
N ARG A 98 18.51 1.27 15.07
CA ARG A 98 18.48 2.30 16.11
C ARG A 98 18.36 3.73 15.54
N PRO A 99 19.18 4.16 14.56
CA PRO A 99 18.98 5.44 13.86
C PRO A 99 17.59 5.60 13.25
N ILE A 100 17.03 4.53 12.64
CA ILE A 100 15.67 4.54 12.09
C ILE A 100 14.65 4.78 13.20
N SER A 101 14.77 4.09 14.33
CA SER A 101 13.87 4.24 15.48
C SER A 101 13.93 5.65 16.07
N ILE A 102 15.11 6.28 16.12
CA ILE A 102 15.28 7.67 16.54
C ILE A 102 14.62 8.63 15.53
N LEU A 103 14.82 8.40 14.24
CA LEU A 103 14.18 9.19 13.16
C LEU A 103 12.64 9.10 13.23
N MET A 104 12.11 7.94 13.61
CA MET A 104 10.67 7.74 13.82
C MET A 104 10.18 8.30 15.17
N GLN A 105 11.05 8.99 15.93
CA GLN A 105 10.72 9.59 17.22
C GLN A 105 10.17 8.59 18.25
N ALA A 106 10.72 7.36 18.26
CA ALA A 106 10.37 6.38 19.27
C ALA A 106 10.65 6.94 20.68
N PRO A 107 9.71 6.80 21.65
CA PRO A 107 9.95 7.19 23.04
C PRO A 107 11.22 6.55 23.61
N THR A 108 11.93 7.27 24.48
CA THR A 108 13.21 6.80 25.06
C THR A 108 13.08 5.44 25.74
N GLU A 109 11.97 5.20 26.43
CA GLU A 109 11.66 3.95 27.14
C GLU A 109 11.35 2.78 26.18
N ALA A 110 10.93 3.06 24.95
CA ALA A 110 10.61 2.06 23.93
C ALA A 110 11.67 1.96 22.82
N LEU A 111 12.71 2.79 22.84
CA LEU A 111 13.67 2.92 21.75
C LEU A 111 14.40 1.61 21.44
N ASP A 112 14.90 0.92 22.45
CA ASP A 112 15.65 -0.33 22.27
C ASP A 112 14.73 -1.48 21.84
N LEU A 113 13.49 -1.51 22.33
CA LEU A 113 12.47 -2.46 21.89
C LEU A 113 12.05 -2.19 20.44
N THR A 114 11.89 -0.92 20.06
CA THR A 114 11.59 -0.52 18.67
C THR A 114 12.74 -0.92 17.73
N ALA A 115 13.98 -0.66 18.12
CA ALA A 115 15.15 -1.04 17.34
C ALA A 115 15.27 -2.58 17.22
N SER A 116 14.93 -3.32 18.28
CA SER A 116 14.87 -4.78 18.25
C SER A 116 13.79 -5.29 17.30
N TYR A 117 12.58 -4.71 17.36
CA TYR A 117 11.48 -5.01 16.43
C TYR A 117 11.88 -4.80 14.97
N VAL A 118 12.42 -3.61 14.65
CA VAL A 118 12.88 -3.26 13.29
C VAL A 118 14.00 -4.20 12.84
N ARG A 119 14.93 -4.58 13.74
CA ARG A 119 16.03 -5.50 13.41
C ARG A 119 15.54 -6.91 13.12
N ILE A 120 14.58 -7.44 13.91
CA ILE A 120 13.99 -8.77 13.69
C ILE A 120 13.21 -8.79 12.37
N CYS A 121 12.35 -7.79 12.12
CA CYS A 121 11.63 -7.67 10.86
C CYS A 121 12.59 -7.49 9.69
N GLY A 122 13.67 -6.72 9.86
CA GLY A 122 14.76 -6.57 8.88
C GLY A 122 15.46 -7.90 8.58
N GLY A 123 15.70 -8.75 9.61
CA GLY A 123 16.19 -10.10 9.44
C GLY A 123 15.31 -10.98 8.57
N GLY A 124 13.99 -10.79 8.68
CA GLY A 124 12.98 -11.49 7.88
C GLY A 124 12.55 -10.81 6.60
N ILE A 125 13.18 -9.69 6.20
CA ILE A 125 12.74 -8.88 5.06
C ILE A 125 12.70 -9.66 3.74
N PHE A 126 13.54 -10.68 3.59
CA PHE A 126 13.54 -11.57 2.43
C PHE A 126 12.18 -12.23 2.21
N PHE A 127 11.51 -12.67 3.27
CA PHE A 127 10.18 -13.28 3.17
C PHE A 127 9.12 -12.24 2.79
N ILE A 128 9.19 -11.02 3.36
CA ILE A 128 8.25 -9.94 3.08
C ILE A 128 8.35 -9.52 1.61
N VAL A 129 9.57 -9.36 1.11
CA VAL A 129 9.82 -8.99 -0.29
C VAL A 129 9.43 -10.12 -1.23
N ALA A 130 9.76 -11.38 -0.91
CA ALA A 130 9.37 -12.55 -1.69
C ALA A 130 7.84 -12.72 -1.76
N TYR A 131 7.13 -12.50 -0.63
CA TYR A 131 5.68 -12.49 -0.61
C TYR A 131 5.10 -11.46 -1.59
N ASN A 132 5.61 -10.23 -1.59
CA ASN A 132 5.14 -9.16 -2.48
C ASN A 132 5.40 -9.49 -3.95
N LEU A 133 6.58 -10.05 -4.27
CA LEU A 133 6.92 -10.52 -5.61
C LEU A 133 5.96 -11.63 -6.08
N LEU A 134 5.75 -12.67 -5.25
CA LEU A 134 4.85 -13.77 -5.59
C LEU A 134 3.40 -13.29 -5.76
N SER A 135 2.93 -12.41 -4.89
CA SER A 135 1.62 -11.77 -5.01
C SER A 135 1.48 -10.99 -6.32
N ALA A 136 2.55 -10.28 -6.74
CA ALA A 136 2.57 -9.55 -8.01
C ALA A 136 2.54 -10.49 -9.21
N ILE A 137 3.27 -11.61 -9.16
CA ILE A 137 3.25 -12.64 -10.21
C ILE A 137 1.84 -13.21 -10.37
N PHE A 138 1.20 -13.64 -9.28
CA PHE A 138 -0.16 -14.18 -9.33
C PHE A 138 -1.17 -13.17 -9.87
N ARG A 139 -1.10 -11.90 -9.41
CA ARG A 139 -1.96 -10.83 -9.94
C ARG A 139 -1.72 -10.60 -11.44
N GLY A 140 -0.46 -10.63 -11.88
CA GLY A 140 -0.11 -10.51 -13.30
C GLY A 140 -0.67 -11.65 -14.15
N LEU A 141 -0.73 -12.87 -13.61
CA LEU A 141 -1.35 -14.04 -14.24
C LEU A 141 -2.89 -14.00 -14.19
N GLY A 142 -3.49 -12.96 -13.61
CA GLY A 142 -4.94 -12.84 -13.46
C GLY A 142 -5.51 -13.65 -12.29
N ASP A 143 -4.67 -14.28 -11.47
CA ASP A 143 -5.08 -15.03 -10.30
C ASP A 143 -4.97 -14.18 -9.02
N SER A 144 -6.07 -13.63 -8.60
CA SER A 144 -6.16 -12.89 -7.33
C SER A 144 -6.68 -13.75 -6.16
N LYS A 145 -7.09 -15.00 -6.41
CA LYS A 145 -7.57 -15.89 -5.35
C LYS A 145 -6.42 -16.52 -4.57
N SER A 146 -5.34 -16.92 -5.27
CA SER A 146 -4.17 -17.50 -4.62
C SER A 146 -3.50 -16.53 -3.63
N PRO A 147 -3.26 -15.22 -3.94
CA PRO A 147 -2.80 -14.24 -2.97
C PRO A 147 -3.69 -14.14 -1.72
N LEU A 148 -5.00 -14.17 -1.87
CA LEU A 148 -5.93 -14.16 -0.74
C LEU A 148 -5.72 -15.38 0.16
N LEU A 149 -5.54 -16.58 -0.44
CA LEU A 149 -5.38 -17.83 0.33
C LEU A 149 -4.10 -17.81 1.17
N PHE A 150 -2.95 -17.43 0.60
CA PHE A 150 -1.72 -17.45 1.39
C PHE A 150 -1.61 -16.27 2.37
N VAL A 151 -2.33 -15.15 2.14
CA VAL A 151 -2.52 -14.12 3.19
C VAL A 151 -3.37 -14.64 4.33
N LEU A 152 -4.44 -15.40 4.04
CA LEU A 152 -5.28 -16.00 5.08
C LEU A 152 -4.46 -16.95 5.96
N VAL A 153 -3.63 -17.80 5.35
CA VAL A 153 -2.71 -18.68 6.09
C VAL A 153 -1.73 -17.87 6.94
N ALA A 154 -1.15 -16.80 6.37
CA ALA A 154 -0.26 -15.90 7.12
C ALA A 154 -0.98 -15.28 8.33
N CYS A 155 -2.20 -14.79 8.15
CA CYS A 155 -3.00 -14.20 9.21
C CYS A 155 -3.23 -15.19 10.37
N ILE A 156 -3.59 -16.42 10.06
CA ILE A 156 -3.78 -17.48 11.07
C ILE A 156 -2.47 -17.76 11.80
N VAL A 157 -1.36 -17.95 11.08
CA VAL A 157 -0.03 -18.24 11.68
C VAL A 157 0.44 -17.07 12.54
N ASN A 158 0.22 -15.82 12.10
CA ASN A 158 0.58 -14.63 12.86
C ASN A 158 -0.20 -14.56 14.18
N ILE A 159 -1.53 -14.69 14.15
CA ILE A 159 -2.38 -14.67 15.36
C ILE A 159 -1.94 -15.75 16.36
N PHE A 160 -1.73 -16.99 15.91
CA PHE A 160 -1.24 -18.05 16.77
C PHE A 160 0.18 -17.79 17.29
N GLY A 161 1.05 -17.24 16.43
CA GLY A 161 2.41 -16.84 16.79
C GLY A 161 2.42 -15.76 17.87
N ASP A 162 1.59 -14.73 17.74
CA ASP A 162 1.46 -13.66 18.75
C ASP A 162 0.96 -14.21 20.08
N LEU A 163 -0.10 -15.02 20.07
CA LEU A 163 -0.61 -15.63 21.30
C LEU A 163 0.44 -16.54 21.96
N LEU A 164 1.21 -17.28 21.19
CA LEU A 164 2.26 -18.14 21.73
C LEU A 164 3.46 -17.35 22.25
N LEU A 165 3.99 -16.42 21.44
CA LEU A 165 5.25 -15.73 21.74
C LEU A 165 5.05 -14.55 22.69
N VAL A 166 3.97 -13.79 22.53
CA VAL A 166 3.71 -12.60 23.35
C VAL A 166 2.95 -12.99 24.64
N ALA A 167 1.82 -13.71 24.52
CA ALA A 167 1.01 -14.07 25.69
C ALA A 167 1.56 -15.27 26.44
N GLY A 168 2.09 -16.30 25.74
CA GLY A 168 2.62 -17.51 26.35
C GLY A 168 4.06 -17.41 26.85
N LEU A 169 4.96 -16.89 26.00
CA LEU A 169 6.40 -16.80 26.31
C LEU A 169 6.85 -15.42 26.82
N HIS A 170 5.93 -14.43 26.88
CA HIS A 170 6.19 -13.06 27.36
C HIS A 170 7.33 -12.35 26.62
N MET A 171 7.49 -12.60 25.29
CA MET A 171 8.57 -12.01 24.48
C MET A 171 8.29 -10.57 24.02
N ASP A 172 7.15 -10.00 24.42
CA ASP A 172 6.75 -8.62 24.16
C ASP A 172 6.86 -8.23 22.65
N ALA A 173 7.41 -7.06 22.32
CA ALA A 173 7.57 -6.60 20.94
C ALA A 173 8.41 -7.55 20.05
N ALA A 174 9.42 -8.22 20.62
CA ALA A 174 10.22 -9.19 19.89
C ALA A 174 9.38 -10.41 19.46
N GLY A 175 8.45 -10.87 20.33
CA GLY A 175 7.51 -11.94 20.00
C GLY A 175 6.64 -11.61 18.79
N ALA A 176 6.04 -10.43 18.77
CA ALA A 176 5.24 -9.96 17.64
C ALA A 176 6.05 -9.85 16.34
N ALA A 177 7.29 -9.34 16.41
CA ALA A 177 8.16 -9.27 15.23
C ALA A 177 8.49 -10.68 14.67
N ILE A 178 8.79 -11.65 15.52
CA ILE A 178 9.07 -13.03 15.12
C ILE A 178 7.80 -13.68 14.53
N ALA A 179 6.64 -13.50 15.16
CA ALA A 179 5.36 -14.02 14.65
C ALA A 179 5.07 -13.49 13.24
N THR A 180 5.26 -12.19 13.01
CA THR A 180 5.09 -11.55 11.71
C THR A 180 6.05 -12.15 10.66
N VAL A 181 7.33 -12.30 10.98
CA VAL A 181 8.32 -12.90 10.06
C VAL A 181 7.99 -14.36 9.75
N CYS A 182 7.63 -15.16 10.77
CA CYS A 182 7.22 -16.56 10.57
C CYS A 182 5.97 -16.67 9.70
N ALA A 183 4.97 -15.82 9.92
CA ALA A 183 3.77 -15.77 9.11
C ALA A 183 4.07 -15.47 7.64
N GLN A 184 4.96 -14.52 7.37
CA GLN A 184 5.40 -14.20 6.01
C GLN A 184 6.18 -15.36 5.39
N ALA A 185 7.06 -16.03 6.14
CA ALA A 185 7.80 -17.19 5.66
C ALA A 185 6.85 -18.34 5.25
N VAL A 186 5.87 -18.66 6.09
CA VAL A 186 4.84 -19.68 5.76
C VAL A 186 4.04 -19.28 4.53
N SER A 187 3.66 -18.00 4.42
CA SER A 187 2.96 -17.46 3.24
C SER A 187 3.77 -17.66 1.96
N VAL A 188 5.07 -17.39 1.98
CA VAL A 188 5.99 -17.61 0.85
C VAL A 188 6.04 -19.09 0.47
N VAL A 189 6.18 -19.98 1.44
CA VAL A 189 6.18 -21.44 1.19
C VAL A 189 4.87 -21.88 0.55
N CYS A 190 3.72 -21.43 1.08
CA CYS A 190 2.42 -21.70 0.49
C CYS A 190 2.30 -21.17 -0.94
N ALA A 191 2.77 -19.94 -1.19
CA ALA A 191 2.72 -19.33 -2.51
C ALA A 191 3.58 -20.09 -3.54
N ILE A 192 4.80 -20.50 -3.15
CA ILE A 192 5.69 -21.32 -4.00
C ILE A 192 5.03 -22.66 -4.28
N TYR A 193 4.47 -23.33 -3.27
CA TYR A 193 3.78 -24.61 -3.44
C TYR A 193 2.62 -24.52 -4.43
N ILE A 194 1.79 -23.46 -4.30
CA ILE A 194 0.68 -23.22 -5.23
C ILE A 194 1.20 -22.95 -6.64
N LEU A 195 2.27 -22.14 -6.77
CA LEU A 195 2.88 -21.82 -8.07
C LEU A 195 3.40 -23.08 -8.78
N LEU A 196 4.09 -23.96 -8.04
CA LEU A 196 4.65 -25.21 -8.59
C LEU A 196 3.57 -26.22 -9.00
N LYS A 197 2.43 -26.26 -8.29
CA LYS A 197 1.30 -27.14 -8.63
C LYS A 197 0.44 -26.62 -9.78
N LYS A 198 0.57 -25.34 -10.12
CA LYS A 198 -0.26 -24.73 -11.17
C LYS A 198 0.28 -25.12 -12.55
N ASN A 199 -0.61 -25.58 -13.44
CA ASN A 199 -0.28 -25.78 -14.84
C ASN A 199 -0.06 -24.42 -15.51
N LEU A 200 1.20 -23.98 -15.54
CA LEU A 200 1.59 -22.72 -16.17
C LEU A 200 1.73 -22.93 -17.68
N SER A 201 1.28 -21.96 -18.46
CA SER A 201 1.44 -21.95 -19.93
C SER A 201 2.87 -21.58 -20.38
N PHE A 202 3.81 -21.46 -19.44
CA PHE A 202 5.22 -21.10 -19.68
C PHE A 202 6.12 -21.92 -18.76
N GLN A 203 7.39 -22.02 -19.14
CA GLN A 203 8.41 -22.67 -18.32
C GLN A 203 9.38 -21.63 -17.78
N ILE A 204 9.80 -21.80 -16.54
CA ILE A 204 10.86 -21.01 -15.92
C ILE A 204 12.15 -21.83 -16.04
N GLN A 205 13.13 -21.30 -16.79
CA GLN A 205 14.42 -21.94 -16.99
C GLN A 205 15.45 -21.37 -16.02
N ARG A 206 16.50 -22.16 -15.72
CA ARG A 206 17.61 -21.65 -14.88
C ARG A 206 18.31 -20.45 -15.51
N SER A 207 18.34 -20.36 -16.84
CA SER A 207 18.88 -19.24 -17.60
C SER A 207 18.11 -17.92 -17.41
N ASP A 208 16.85 -17.96 -16.91
CA ASP A 208 16.05 -16.78 -16.67
C ASP A 208 16.47 -16.03 -15.38
N PHE A 209 17.11 -16.74 -14.42
CA PHE A 209 17.58 -16.17 -13.16
C PHE A 209 18.85 -15.34 -13.32
N ARG A 210 18.75 -14.29 -14.13
CA ARG A 210 19.83 -13.32 -14.40
C ARG A 210 19.24 -11.94 -14.66
N ILE A 211 20.07 -10.91 -14.57
CA ILE A 211 19.71 -9.58 -15.03
C ILE A 211 19.56 -9.62 -16.55
N ASN A 212 18.37 -9.44 -17.04
CA ASN A 212 17.98 -9.53 -18.44
C ASN A 212 17.25 -8.26 -18.93
N SER A 213 16.90 -8.20 -20.21
CA SER A 213 16.22 -7.04 -20.80
C SER A 213 14.85 -6.76 -20.19
N GLN A 214 14.18 -7.78 -19.59
CA GLN A 214 12.91 -7.62 -18.93
C GLN A 214 13.04 -6.83 -17.62
N CYS A 215 14.21 -6.94 -16.95
CA CYS A 215 14.49 -6.17 -15.73
C CYS A 215 14.36 -4.66 -16.01
N ARG A 216 14.93 -4.16 -17.11
CA ARG A 216 14.82 -2.76 -17.50
C ARG A 216 13.36 -2.34 -17.73
N LYS A 217 12.53 -3.24 -18.28
CA LYS A 217 11.13 -2.94 -18.57
C LYS A 217 10.31 -2.83 -17.29
N PHE A 218 10.35 -3.84 -16.40
CA PHE A 218 9.57 -3.76 -15.17
C PHE A 218 10.12 -2.73 -14.16
N LEU A 219 11.45 -2.46 -14.17
CA LEU A 219 12.04 -1.35 -13.42
C LEU A 219 11.51 0.00 -13.89
N GLY A 220 11.41 0.20 -15.22
CA GLY A 220 10.84 1.42 -15.80
C GLY A 220 9.38 1.65 -15.44
N ILE A 221 8.64 0.58 -15.08
CA ILE A 221 7.25 0.66 -14.59
C ILE A 221 7.22 0.82 -13.08
N GLY A 222 7.95 0.00 -12.35
CA GLY A 222 7.86 -0.11 -10.90
C GLY A 222 8.59 0.99 -10.14
N LEU A 223 9.75 1.45 -10.64
CA LEU A 223 10.55 2.46 -9.94
C LEU A 223 9.83 3.81 -9.81
N PRO A 224 9.17 4.36 -10.85
CA PRO A 224 8.38 5.58 -10.70
C PRO A 224 7.28 5.44 -9.64
N LEU A 225 6.59 4.30 -9.59
CA LEU A 225 5.52 4.05 -8.62
C LEU A 225 6.06 3.92 -7.20
N ALA A 226 7.19 3.24 -7.03
CA ALA A 226 7.85 3.11 -5.73
C ALA A 226 8.33 4.47 -5.19
N LEU A 227 8.91 5.30 -6.07
CA LEU A 227 9.33 6.66 -5.71
C LEU A 227 8.14 7.54 -5.33
N GLN A 228 7.05 7.49 -6.10
CA GLN A 228 5.81 8.18 -5.76
C GLN A 228 5.29 7.75 -4.39
N GLU A 229 5.23 6.45 -4.13
CA GLU A 229 4.74 5.91 -2.85
C GLU A 229 5.61 6.37 -1.68
N PHE A 230 6.94 6.27 -1.82
CA PHE A 230 7.87 6.75 -0.80
C PHE A 230 7.63 8.23 -0.45
N LEU A 231 7.53 9.09 -1.46
CA LEU A 231 7.30 10.52 -1.24
C LEU A 231 5.90 10.82 -0.67
N THR A 232 4.91 10.01 -1.02
CA THR A 232 3.57 10.07 -0.43
C THR A 232 3.62 9.74 1.06
N GLN A 233 4.33 8.69 1.47
CA GLN A 233 4.50 8.32 2.88
C GLN A 233 5.25 9.41 3.67
N VAL A 234 6.30 9.98 3.08
CA VAL A 234 7.02 11.13 3.68
C VAL A 234 6.08 12.33 3.86
N SER A 235 5.16 12.57 2.93
CA SER A 235 4.18 13.65 3.05
C SER A 235 3.20 13.46 4.20
N PHE A 236 2.81 12.22 4.49
CA PHE A 236 1.98 11.91 5.66
C PHE A 236 2.71 12.21 6.97
N LEU A 237 4.02 11.93 7.05
CA LEU A 237 4.82 12.29 8.22
C LEU A 237 4.90 13.82 8.40
N ALA A 238 5.08 14.57 7.31
CA ALA A 238 5.06 16.04 7.35
C ALA A 238 3.70 16.57 7.81
N LEU A 239 2.60 15.99 7.32
CA LEU A 239 1.26 16.36 7.75
C LEU A 239 1.03 16.09 9.25
N CYS A 240 1.52 14.96 9.75
CA CYS A 240 1.51 14.65 11.19
C CYS A 240 2.25 15.74 11.99
N ALA A 241 3.43 16.17 11.53
CA ALA A 241 4.18 17.26 12.18
C ALA A 241 3.42 18.60 12.18
N PHE A 242 2.64 18.91 11.13
CA PHE A 242 1.81 20.11 11.09
C PHE A 242 0.65 20.04 12.09
N VAL A 243 0.00 18.89 12.20
CA VAL A 243 -1.09 18.66 13.15
C VAL A 243 -0.60 18.69 14.60
N ASN A 244 0.60 18.15 14.88
CA ASN A 244 1.18 18.16 16.23
C ASN A 244 1.34 19.57 16.82
N ARG A 245 1.44 20.61 15.98
CA ARG A 245 1.48 22.01 16.43
C ARG A 245 0.15 22.49 17.03
N LEU A 246 -0.96 21.83 16.75
CA LEU A 246 -2.29 22.17 17.25
C LEU A 246 -2.54 21.63 18.68
N GLY A 247 -1.61 20.86 19.23
CA GLY A 247 -1.68 20.31 20.57
C GLY A 247 -1.95 18.81 20.63
N LEU A 248 -1.91 18.27 21.85
CA LEU A 248 -1.95 16.83 22.10
C LEU A 248 -3.28 16.19 21.67
N GLU A 249 -4.39 16.82 21.97
CA GLU A 249 -5.73 16.32 21.63
C GLU A 249 -5.93 16.25 20.11
N ALA A 250 -5.50 17.28 19.38
CA ALA A 250 -5.55 17.34 17.93
C ALA A 250 -4.67 16.26 17.29
N SER A 251 -3.44 16.09 17.80
CA SER A 251 -2.52 15.05 17.35
C SER A 251 -3.08 13.64 17.57
N SER A 252 -3.63 13.38 18.76
CA SER A 252 -4.26 12.10 19.11
C SER A 252 -5.49 11.83 18.24
N GLY A 253 -6.34 12.82 18.05
CA GLY A 253 -7.53 12.74 17.19
C GLY A 253 -7.17 12.45 15.73
N TYR A 254 -6.14 13.13 15.20
CA TYR A 254 -5.61 12.85 13.87
C TYR A 254 -5.08 11.42 13.75
N GLY A 255 -4.37 10.91 14.76
CA GLY A 255 -3.89 9.53 14.80
C GLY A 255 -5.03 8.50 14.72
N VAL A 256 -6.14 8.75 15.43
CA VAL A 256 -7.36 7.95 15.33
C VAL A 256 -7.98 8.03 13.94
N ALA A 257 -8.11 9.24 13.39
CA ALA A 257 -8.65 9.45 12.04
C ALA A 257 -7.82 8.73 10.97
N CYS A 258 -6.49 8.74 11.07
CA CYS A 258 -5.60 8.04 10.14
C CYS A 258 -5.86 6.53 10.09
N LYS A 259 -6.19 5.89 11.22
CA LYS A 259 -6.55 4.46 11.24
C LYS A 259 -7.82 4.20 10.42
N ILE A 260 -8.84 5.04 10.58
CA ILE A 260 -10.11 4.94 9.83
C ILE A 260 -9.86 5.20 8.35
N VAL A 261 -9.08 6.23 8.00
CA VAL A 261 -8.68 6.56 6.63
C VAL A 261 -7.98 5.38 5.96
N ASN A 262 -7.04 4.71 6.65
CA ASN A 262 -6.34 3.55 6.10
C ASN A 262 -7.32 2.42 5.72
N PHE A 263 -8.31 2.13 6.56
CA PHE A 263 -9.36 1.15 6.21
C PHE A 263 -10.21 1.61 5.02
N ALA A 264 -10.60 2.88 4.97
CA ALA A 264 -11.38 3.43 3.85
C ALA A 264 -10.62 3.34 2.52
N MET A 265 -9.28 3.48 2.54
CA MET A 265 -8.42 3.42 1.35
C MET A 265 -8.18 2.00 0.81
N LEU A 266 -8.57 0.94 1.51
CA LEU A 266 -8.41 -0.44 1.02
C LEU A 266 -9.24 -0.70 -0.25
N ILE A 267 -10.44 -0.12 -0.33
CA ILE A 267 -11.35 -0.29 -1.48
C ILE A 267 -10.74 0.35 -2.75
N PRO A 268 -10.39 1.65 -2.78
CA PRO A 268 -9.73 2.26 -3.92
C PRO A 268 -8.42 1.57 -4.31
N SER A 269 -7.60 1.16 -3.33
CA SER A 269 -6.33 0.46 -3.56
C SER A 269 -6.53 -0.89 -4.24
N SER A 270 -7.54 -1.66 -3.84
CA SER A 270 -7.87 -2.94 -4.46
C SER A 270 -8.37 -2.76 -5.90
N LEU A 271 -9.13 -1.68 -6.14
CA LEU A 271 -9.63 -1.33 -7.46
C LEU A 271 -8.48 -0.94 -8.39
N MET A 272 -7.56 -0.07 -7.95
CA MET A 272 -6.36 0.32 -8.69
C MET A 272 -5.51 -0.89 -9.10
N GLN A 273 -5.22 -1.80 -8.17
CA GLN A 273 -4.42 -2.99 -8.45
C GLN A 273 -5.10 -3.94 -9.43
N SER A 274 -6.41 -4.14 -9.28
CA SER A 274 -7.22 -4.98 -10.19
C SER A 274 -7.26 -4.37 -11.58
N MET A 275 -7.45 -3.05 -11.66
CA MET A 275 -7.52 -2.30 -12.91
C MET A 275 -6.19 -2.36 -13.67
N ALA A 276 -5.06 -2.18 -12.99
CA ALA A 276 -3.73 -2.21 -13.60
C ALA A 276 -3.46 -3.55 -14.31
N SER A 277 -3.76 -4.68 -13.65
CA SER A 277 -3.62 -6.01 -14.24
C SER A 277 -4.59 -6.23 -15.41
N PHE A 278 -5.88 -5.94 -15.22
CA PHE A 278 -6.90 -6.16 -16.23
C PHE A 278 -6.67 -5.31 -17.49
N VAL A 279 -6.37 -4.02 -17.31
CA VAL A 279 -6.10 -3.11 -18.42
C VAL A 279 -4.85 -3.54 -19.17
N SER A 280 -3.77 -3.88 -18.46
CA SER A 280 -2.51 -4.31 -19.11
C SER A 280 -2.72 -5.55 -19.98
N GLN A 281 -3.47 -6.54 -19.50
CA GLN A 281 -3.82 -7.73 -20.27
C GLN A 281 -4.63 -7.39 -21.53
N ASN A 282 -5.63 -6.52 -21.42
CA ASN A 282 -6.47 -6.14 -22.55
C ASN A 282 -5.71 -5.28 -23.57
N VAL A 283 -4.82 -4.41 -23.11
CA VAL A 283 -3.93 -3.62 -23.97
C VAL A 283 -2.95 -4.53 -24.70
N GLY A 284 -2.38 -5.54 -24.03
CA GLY A 284 -1.56 -6.56 -24.67
C GLY A 284 -2.31 -7.35 -25.74
N ALA A 285 -3.59 -7.61 -25.54
CA ALA A 285 -4.48 -8.25 -26.51
C ALA A 285 -5.04 -7.29 -27.59
N ASN A 286 -4.55 -6.05 -27.70
CA ASN A 286 -5.06 -4.98 -28.57
C ASN A 286 -6.55 -4.63 -28.37
N ASN A 287 -7.13 -5.01 -27.24
CA ASN A 287 -8.53 -4.73 -26.92
C ASN A 287 -8.68 -3.43 -26.12
N HIS A 288 -8.30 -2.31 -26.75
CA HIS A 288 -8.34 -0.98 -26.13
C HIS A 288 -9.75 -0.52 -25.75
N LYS A 289 -10.78 -0.97 -26.49
CA LYS A 289 -12.19 -0.67 -26.15
C LYS A 289 -12.55 -1.26 -24.79
N ARG A 290 -12.21 -2.54 -24.54
CA ARG A 290 -12.49 -3.22 -23.30
C ARG A 290 -11.68 -2.63 -22.13
N ALA A 291 -10.43 -2.25 -22.39
CA ALA A 291 -9.60 -1.56 -21.39
C ALA A 291 -10.22 -0.21 -20.96
N ARG A 292 -10.77 0.55 -21.91
CA ARG A 292 -11.45 1.82 -21.63
C ARG A 292 -12.79 1.60 -20.90
N HIS A 293 -13.57 0.62 -21.31
CA HIS A 293 -14.82 0.28 -20.62
C HIS A 293 -14.58 -0.10 -19.16
N ALA A 294 -13.50 -0.87 -18.90
CA ALA A 294 -13.10 -1.19 -17.54
C ALA A 294 -12.82 0.06 -16.67
N LEU A 295 -12.24 1.12 -17.24
CA LEU A 295 -12.04 2.39 -16.52
C LEU A 295 -13.37 2.95 -16.01
N PHE A 296 -14.37 3.07 -16.87
CA PHE A 296 -15.67 3.64 -16.49
C PHE A 296 -16.39 2.76 -15.48
N THR A 297 -16.43 1.43 -15.71
CA THR A 297 -16.99 0.48 -14.74
C THR A 297 -16.26 0.55 -13.40
N GLY A 298 -14.92 0.71 -13.41
CA GLY A 298 -14.14 0.89 -12.20
C GLY A 298 -14.52 2.16 -11.44
N ILE A 299 -14.73 3.26 -12.15
CA ILE A 299 -15.20 4.52 -11.55
C ILE A 299 -16.59 4.34 -10.94
N GLU A 300 -17.54 3.72 -11.66
CA GLU A 300 -18.91 3.47 -11.17
C GLU A 300 -18.91 2.62 -9.88
N ILE A 301 -18.18 1.50 -9.87
CA ILE A 301 -18.05 0.64 -8.69
C ILE A 301 -17.39 1.41 -7.55
N GLY A 302 -16.32 2.13 -7.85
CA GLY A 302 -15.59 2.91 -6.85
C GLY A 302 -16.44 4.02 -6.25
N LEU A 303 -17.22 4.76 -7.06
CA LEU A 303 -18.15 5.79 -6.60
C LEU A 303 -19.24 5.21 -5.71
N PHE A 304 -19.81 4.06 -6.08
CA PHE A 304 -20.81 3.39 -5.24
C PHE A 304 -20.28 3.13 -3.83
N PHE A 305 -19.12 2.49 -3.71
CA PHE A 305 -18.52 2.24 -2.40
C PHE A 305 -18.01 3.53 -1.73
N GLY A 306 -17.46 4.48 -2.49
CA GLY A 306 -17.02 5.78 -1.98
C GLY A 306 -18.16 6.57 -1.35
N CYS A 307 -19.34 6.57 -1.97
CA CYS A 307 -20.53 7.21 -1.40
C CYS A 307 -20.99 6.52 -0.10
N ILE A 308 -20.94 5.18 -0.04
CA ILE A 308 -21.28 4.45 1.21
C ILE A 308 -20.32 4.88 2.33
N VAL A 309 -19.00 4.87 2.06
CA VAL A 309 -18.01 5.27 3.07
C VAL A 309 -18.16 6.75 3.44
N PHE A 310 -18.43 7.63 2.48
CA PHE A 310 -18.72 9.04 2.73
C PHE A 310 -19.87 9.22 3.73
N VAL A 311 -21.00 8.55 3.48
CA VAL A 311 -22.19 8.61 4.37
C VAL A 311 -21.83 8.08 5.76
N LEU A 312 -21.12 6.95 5.84
CA LEU A 312 -20.68 6.38 7.12
C LEU A 312 -19.77 7.34 7.90
N VAL A 313 -18.81 7.97 7.23
CA VAL A 313 -17.85 8.91 7.84
C VAL A 313 -18.55 10.19 8.31
N ILE A 314 -19.46 10.76 7.52
CA ILE A 314 -20.15 12.01 7.87
C ILE A 314 -21.15 11.80 9.01
N PHE A 315 -21.94 10.72 8.97
CA PHE A 315 -23.04 10.52 9.95
C PHE A 315 -22.67 9.67 11.16
N LYS A 316 -21.58 8.90 11.08
CA LYS A 316 -21.14 7.97 12.13
C LYS A 316 -19.63 8.02 12.40
N GLY A 317 -18.94 9.08 11.94
CA GLY A 317 -17.50 9.23 12.14
C GLY A 317 -17.11 9.37 13.61
N ASP A 318 -17.98 9.93 14.45
CA ASP A 318 -17.86 9.97 15.90
C ASP A 318 -17.83 8.56 16.51
N LEU A 319 -18.78 7.71 16.13
CA LEU A 319 -18.79 6.31 16.55
C LEU A 319 -17.55 5.55 16.08
N LEU A 320 -17.15 5.76 14.81
CA LEU A 320 -15.94 5.14 14.27
C LEU A 320 -14.68 5.57 15.04
N ALA A 321 -14.56 6.85 15.40
CA ALA A 321 -13.49 7.35 16.25
C ALA A 321 -13.56 6.81 17.67
N GLY A 322 -14.75 6.67 18.22
CA GLY A 322 -15.02 6.11 19.54
C GLY A 322 -14.59 4.65 19.71
N PHE A 323 -14.47 3.87 18.62
CA PHE A 323 -13.90 2.52 18.69
C PHE A 323 -12.39 2.54 19.04
N PHE A 324 -11.69 3.63 18.77
CA PHE A 324 -10.25 3.74 18.95
C PHE A 324 -9.84 4.57 20.17
N SER A 325 -10.74 5.39 20.72
CA SER A 325 -10.49 6.22 21.89
C SER A 325 -11.74 6.40 22.72
N ALA A 326 -11.61 6.34 24.04
CA ALA A 326 -12.67 6.66 24.98
C ALA A 326 -12.67 8.15 25.39
N ASP A 327 -11.65 8.92 25.05
CA ASP A 327 -11.53 10.34 25.38
C ASP A 327 -12.41 11.17 24.41
N PRO A 328 -13.42 11.90 24.95
CA PRO A 328 -14.35 12.69 24.13
C PRO A 328 -13.64 13.77 23.28
N ALA A 329 -12.58 14.39 23.80
CA ALA A 329 -11.82 15.42 23.07
C ALA A 329 -11.06 14.82 21.87
N VAL A 330 -10.45 13.64 22.05
CA VAL A 330 -9.76 12.90 20.99
C VAL A 330 -10.76 12.44 19.93
N VAL A 331 -11.93 11.90 20.35
CA VAL A 331 -13.01 11.47 19.44
C VAL A 331 -13.50 12.65 18.61
N GLN A 332 -13.77 13.81 19.25
CA GLN A 332 -14.25 15.00 18.55
C GLN A 332 -13.23 15.51 17.55
N ASN A 333 -11.95 15.62 17.93
CA ASN A 333 -10.87 16.05 17.03
C ASN A 333 -10.69 15.07 15.85
N GLY A 334 -10.76 13.75 16.11
CA GLY A 334 -10.74 12.73 15.07
C GLY A 334 -11.90 12.88 14.09
N PHE A 335 -13.10 13.08 14.60
CA PHE A 335 -14.29 13.30 13.78
C PHE A 335 -14.20 14.60 12.97
N ASP A 336 -13.67 15.67 13.55
CA ASP A 336 -13.48 16.94 12.83
C ASP A 336 -12.53 16.79 11.65
N TYR A 337 -11.43 16.02 11.80
CA TYR A 337 -10.58 15.67 10.65
C TYR A 337 -11.34 14.86 9.60
N LEU A 338 -12.08 13.84 10.04
CA LEU A 338 -12.85 12.95 9.16
C LEU A 338 -13.92 13.72 8.37
N LYS A 339 -14.57 14.73 8.93
CA LYS A 339 -15.51 15.60 8.19
C LYS A 339 -14.84 16.31 7.02
N GLY A 340 -13.65 16.87 7.24
CA GLY A 340 -12.87 17.49 6.15
C GLY A 340 -12.37 16.49 5.12
N PHE A 341 -12.02 15.29 5.57
CA PHE A 341 -11.52 14.20 4.70
C PHE A 341 -12.65 13.48 3.95
N ALA A 342 -13.88 13.46 4.45
CA ALA A 342 -14.96 12.65 3.89
C ALA A 342 -15.14 12.76 2.36
N PRO A 343 -15.09 13.93 1.72
CA PRO A 343 -15.19 14.02 0.25
C PRO A 343 -14.09 13.24 -0.49
N GLU A 344 -12.94 13.00 0.15
CA GLU A 344 -11.84 12.21 -0.41
C GLU A 344 -12.29 10.80 -0.76
N THR A 345 -13.17 10.18 0.03
CA THR A 345 -13.66 8.82 -0.20
C THR A 345 -14.39 8.66 -1.54
N ILE A 346 -15.01 9.73 -2.03
CA ILE A 346 -15.68 9.77 -3.33
C ILE A 346 -14.68 10.05 -4.46
N VAL A 347 -13.88 11.11 -4.31
CA VAL A 347 -12.98 11.55 -5.39
C VAL A 347 -11.82 10.57 -5.61
N THR A 348 -11.35 9.90 -4.56
CA THR A 348 -10.30 8.87 -4.66
C THR A 348 -10.73 7.69 -5.53
N ALA A 349 -12.02 7.36 -5.56
CA ALA A 349 -12.53 6.30 -6.43
C ALA A 349 -12.25 6.59 -7.93
N ILE A 350 -12.43 7.84 -8.35
CA ILE A 350 -12.11 8.30 -9.71
C ILE A 350 -10.60 8.26 -9.93
N LEU A 351 -9.85 8.89 -9.03
CA LEU A 351 -8.40 9.01 -9.15
C LEU A 351 -7.72 7.63 -9.25
N PHE A 352 -8.03 6.69 -8.34
CA PHE A 352 -7.39 5.37 -8.31
C PHE A 352 -7.79 4.50 -9.49
N SER A 353 -9.01 4.63 -10.00
CA SER A 353 -9.41 3.98 -11.25
C SER A 353 -8.58 4.49 -12.44
N MET A 354 -8.35 5.81 -12.53
CA MET A 354 -7.51 6.41 -13.58
C MET A 354 -6.04 6.01 -13.42
N ILE A 355 -5.50 6.01 -12.19
CA ILE A 355 -4.14 5.54 -11.90
C ILE A 355 -3.98 4.08 -12.32
N GLY A 356 -4.91 3.21 -11.96
CA GLY A 356 -4.90 1.80 -12.37
C GLY A 356 -4.96 1.63 -13.90
N TYR A 357 -5.77 2.43 -14.58
CA TYR A 357 -5.83 2.48 -16.03
C TYR A 357 -4.51 2.91 -16.68
N PHE A 358 -3.88 3.97 -16.18
CA PHE A 358 -2.59 4.44 -16.70
C PHE A 358 -1.45 3.48 -16.40
N ASN A 359 -1.44 2.87 -15.21
CA ASN A 359 -0.48 1.82 -14.87
C ASN A 359 -0.58 0.64 -15.84
N GLY A 360 -1.79 0.18 -16.14
CA GLY A 360 -2.03 -0.88 -17.11
C GLY A 360 -1.64 -0.51 -18.56
N ASN A 361 -1.68 0.77 -18.90
CA ASN A 361 -1.21 1.31 -20.19
C ASN A 361 0.31 1.64 -20.20
N ASN A 362 1.05 1.29 -19.15
CA ASN A 362 2.48 1.59 -19.01
C ASN A 362 2.81 3.11 -18.97
N GLN A 363 1.89 3.91 -18.44
CA GLN A 363 2.05 5.36 -18.27
C GLN A 363 2.44 5.72 -16.82
N THR A 364 3.29 4.92 -16.19
CA THR A 364 3.64 5.03 -14.77
C THR A 364 4.46 6.28 -14.44
N VAL A 365 5.26 6.76 -15.39
CA VAL A 365 5.97 8.05 -15.26
C VAL A 365 4.97 9.20 -15.14
N TRP A 366 3.88 9.18 -15.93
CA TRP A 366 2.81 10.17 -15.79
C TRP A 366 2.15 10.07 -14.42
N VAL A 367 1.83 8.86 -13.98
CA VAL A 367 1.24 8.62 -12.64
C VAL A 367 2.13 9.19 -11.54
N MET A 368 3.45 8.98 -11.64
CA MET A 368 4.43 9.55 -10.71
C MET A 368 4.39 11.08 -10.74
N ILE A 369 4.48 11.70 -11.92
CA ILE A 369 4.48 13.18 -12.06
C ILE A 369 3.19 13.76 -11.46
N GLN A 370 2.03 13.20 -11.83
CA GLN A 370 0.73 13.65 -11.31
C GLN A 370 0.67 13.50 -9.78
N GLY A 371 1.12 12.36 -9.24
CA GLY A 371 1.14 12.12 -7.80
C GLY A 371 2.07 13.08 -7.05
N LEU A 372 3.23 13.42 -7.62
CA LEU A 372 4.16 14.41 -7.05
C LEU A 372 3.55 15.81 -7.04
N VAL A 373 2.93 16.24 -8.16
CA VAL A 373 2.24 17.53 -8.24
C VAL A 373 1.13 17.60 -7.19
N GLN A 374 0.28 16.57 -7.13
CA GLN A 374 -0.81 16.47 -6.17
C GLN A 374 -0.30 16.57 -4.72
N THR A 375 0.74 15.84 -4.39
CA THR A 375 1.23 15.71 -3.01
C THR A 375 2.09 16.91 -2.59
N LEU A 376 3.11 17.25 -3.39
CA LEU A 376 4.10 18.26 -3.00
C LEU A 376 3.66 19.69 -3.30
N LEU A 377 2.89 19.92 -4.38
CA LEU A 377 2.49 21.26 -4.79
C LEU A 377 1.08 21.66 -4.33
N VAL A 378 0.24 20.70 -3.95
CA VAL A 378 -1.13 21.01 -3.51
C VAL A 378 -1.35 20.59 -2.06
N ARG A 379 -1.25 19.29 -1.77
CA ARG A 379 -1.60 18.73 -0.44
C ARG A 379 -0.73 19.28 0.68
N LEU A 380 0.59 19.22 0.55
CA LEU A 380 1.51 19.70 1.60
C LEU A 380 1.40 21.20 1.82
N PRO A 381 1.50 22.08 0.79
CA PRO A 381 1.38 23.51 0.99
C PRO A 381 0.03 23.93 1.57
N MET A 382 -1.08 23.30 1.11
CA MET A 382 -2.40 23.59 1.62
C MET A 382 -2.56 23.16 3.08
N SER A 383 -2.09 21.95 3.44
CA SER A 383 -2.12 21.49 4.84
C SER A 383 -1.28 22.38 5.75
N TYR A 384 -0.09 22.78 5.31
CA TYR A 384 0.77 23.72 6.04
C TYR A 384 0.08 25.06 6.24
N TYR A 385 -0.41 25.67 5.16
CA TYR A 385 -1.12 26.96 5.20
C TYR A 385 -2.31 26.92 6.16
N MET A 386 -3.12 25.86 6.10
CA MET A 386 -4.27 25.69 7.00
C MET A 386 -3.89 25.44 8.47
N SER A 387 -2.69 24.88 8.73
CA SER A 387 -2.20 24.63 10.08
C SER A 387 -1.67 25.88 10.80
N ILE A 388 -1.27 26.93 10.06
CA ILE A 388 -0.71 28.17 10.62
C ILE A 388 -1.73 29.31 10.75
N GLN A 389 -2.96 29.10 10.29
CA GLN A 389 -4.04 30.11 10.40
C GLN A 389 -4.45 30.32 11.86
N PRO A 390 -4.89 31.54 12.24
CA PRO A 390 -5.40 31.80 13.60
C PRO A 390 -6.57 30.90 14.00
N ASN A 391 -7.39 30.47 13.02
CA ASN A 391 -8.51 29.55 13.19
C ASN A 391 -8.20 28.17 12.58
N ALA A 392 -6.98 27.66 12.82
CA ALA A 392 -6.61 26.33 12.38
C ALA A 392 -7.55 25.27 12.99
N SER A 393 -8.05 24.36 12.18
CA SER A 393 -8.90 23.25 12.63
C SER A 393 -8.58 21.99 11.83
N LEU A 394 -8.79 20.84 12.44
CA LEU A 394 -8.58 19.55 11.78
C LEU A 394 -9.50 19.36 10.57
N THR A 395 -10.70 19.93 10.58
CA THR A 395 -11.60 19.92 9.42
C THR A 395 -10.98 20.64 8.22
N LYS A 396 -10.38 21.83 8.43
CA LYS A 396 -9.70 22.56 7.34
C LYS A 396 -8.50 21.79 6.81
N ILE A 397 -7.67 21.23 7.69
CA ILE A 397 -6.50 20.43 7.30
C ILE A 397 -6.97 19.17 6.55
N GLY A 398 -8.06 18.53 6.97
CA GLY A 398 -8.66 17.39 6.30
C GLY A 398 -9.10 17.68 4.85
N LEU A 399 -9.52 18.90 4.54
CA LEU A 399 -9.91 19.33 3.19
C LEU A 399 -8.73 19.37 2.20
N ALA A 400 -7.49 19.39 2.67
CA ALA A 400 -6.33 19.36 1.78
C ALA A 400 -6.24 18.07 0.96
N ALA A 401 -6.71 16.93 1.47
CA ALA A 401 -6.73 15.67 0.77
C ALA A 401 -7.68 15.72 -0.45
N PRO A 402 -9.00 15.93 -0.28
CA PRO A 402 -9.93 15.95 -1.42
C PRO A 402 -9.62 17.05 -2.44
N THR A 403 -9.12 18.20 -2.00
CA THR A 403 -8.70 19.28 -2.92
C THR A 403 -7.54 18.85 -3.78
N SER A 404 -6.51 18.24 -3.18
CA SER A 404 -5.35 17.74 -3.94
C SER A 404 -5.74 16.62 -4.90
N THR A 405 -6.64 15.73 -4.49
CA THR A 405 -7.16 14.64 -5.33
C THR A 405 -8.00 15.17 -6.49
N ALA A 406 -8.81 16.21 -6.29
CA ALA A 406 -9.53 16.87 -7.36
C ALA A 406 -8.58 17.46 -8.42
N VAL A 407 -7.49 18.11 -8.00
CA VAL A 407 -6.44 18.58 -8.93
C VAL A 407 -5.82 17.39 -9.68
N GLY A 408 -5.50 16.29 -8.99
CA GLY A 408 -5.01 15.07 -9.62
C GLY A 408 -5.96 14.48 -10.65
N ILE A 409 -7.27 14.51 -10.40
CA ILE A 409 -8.30 14.07 -11.36
C ILE A 409 -8.31 14.96 -12.62
N VAL A 410 -8.26 16.29 -12.43
CA VAL A 410 -8.22 17.22 -13.56
C VAL A 410 -6.99 16.95 -14.44
N LEU A 411 -5.82 16.81 -13.85
CA LEU A 411 -4.58 16.46 -14.57
C LEU A 411 -4.73 15.13 -15.32
N ASN A 412 -5.31 14.13 -14.68
CA ASN A 412 -5.52 12.83 -15.30
C ASN A 412 -6.55 12.86 -16.43
N ILE A 413 -7.61 13.67 -16.33
CA ILE A 413 -8.58 13.87 -17.43
C ILE A 413 -7.90 14.52 -18.63
N LEU A 414 -7.13 15.58 -18.40
CA LEU A 414 -6.39 16.25 -19.48
C LEU A 414 -5.42 15.28 -20.18
N PHE A 415 -4.69 14.50 -19.40
CA PHE A 415 -3.79 13.51 -19.95
C PHE A 415 -4.53 12.37 -20.66
N PHE A 416 -5.68 11.93 -20.18
CA PHE A 416 -6.50 10.90 -20.81
C PHE A 416 -6.99 11.36 -22.20
N LEU A 417 -7.42 12.61 -22.33
CA LEU A 417 -7.83 13.20 -23.60
C LEU A 417 -6.65 13.26 -24.59
N TYR A 418 -5.50 13.75 -24.14
CA TYR A 418 -4.28 13.78 -24.94
C TYR A 418 -3.85 12.38 -25.38
N PHE A 419 -3.76 11.44 -24.47
CA PHE A 419 -3.34 10.07 -24.70
C PHE A 419 -4.26 9.33 -25.68
N THR A 420 -5.57 9.55 -25.54
CA THR A 420 -6.58 8.96 -26.43
C THR A 420 -6.50 9.51 -27.84
N LYS A 421 -6.26 10.82 -28.01
CA LYS A 421 -6.07 11.45 -29.31
C LYS A 421 -4.84 10.91 -30.02
N LYS A 422 -3.69 10.86 -29.31
CA LYS A 422 -2.43 10.35 -29.84
C LYS A 422 -2.52 8.88 -30.28
N ASN A 423 -3.25 8.04 -29.55
CA ASN A 423 -3.43 6.63 -29.91
C ASN A 423 -4.35 6.46 -31.13
N LYS A 424 -5.34 7.33 -31.34
CA LYS A 424 -6.14 7.33 -32.57
C LYS A 424 -5.30 7.68 -33.79
N GLU A 425 -4.46 8.71 -33.69
CA GLU A 425 -3.57 9.12 -34.79
C GLU A 425 -2.62 7.99 -35.21
N LYS A 426 -2.06 7.23 -34.24
CA LYS A 426 -1.20 6.07 -34.52
C LYS A 426 -1.92 4.87 -35.13
N SER A 427 -3.24 4.76 -35.02
CA SER A 427 -4.02 3.68 -35.63
C SER A 427 -4.44 3.98 -37.07
N PHE A 428 -4.23 5.21 -37.55
CA PHE A 428 -4.49 5.66 -38.94
C PHE A 428 -3.21 5.85 -39.74
N SER A 429 -2.03 5.83 -39.10
CA SER A 429 -0.72 5.80 -39.74
C SER A 429 -0.16 4.36 -39.78
#